data_492840fd1aa78c47644e89e3c8860658
#
_entry.id   492840fd1aa78c47644e89e3c8860658
#
_cell.length_a   1.000
_cell.length_b   1.000
_cell.length_c   1.000
_cell.angle_alpha   90.00
_cell.angle_beta   90.00
_cell.angle_gamma   90.00
#
_symmetry.space_group_name_H-M   'P 1'
#
loop_
_entity.id
_entity.type
_entity.pdbx_description
1 polymer ?
#
loop_
_entity_poly.entity_id
_entity_poly.type
_entity_poly.pdbx_seq_one_letter_code
_entity_poly.pdbx_strand_id
1 'polypeptide(L)'
;AWSYGNPSDPSVDMGTVIDEAAAKFCEQQVNDAIARGARLLVGNVRDGALYSPTVVDRVTPDMPLVKHETFGPVSPIMRFRDIDEAIRMSNSTDYALSSSVCTNRFDHITRFITELEVGSVNVREVPGYRLELTPFGGVKDSGLGYKEGVQ
;
A
#
# COMPACT_ATOMS: atom_id res chain seq x y z
N ALA A 1 -11.59 -12.62 -7.98
CA ALA A 1 -10.21 -12.69 -7.47
C ALA A 1 -9.29 -12.43 -8.66
N TRP A 2 -8.16 -11.75 -8.46
CA TRP A 2 -7.16 -11.51 -9.49
C TRP A 2 -6.49 -12.83 -9.83
N SER A 3 -6.29 -13.09 -11.13
CA SER A 3 -5.48 -14.20 -11.63
C SER A 3 -4.00 -13.83 -11.53
N TYR A 4 -3.14 -14.79 -11.20
CA TYR A 4 -1.71 -14.57 -11.14
C TYR A 4 -0.96 -15.77 -11.75
N GLY A 5 0.17 -15.51 -12.40
CA GLY A 5 0.91 -16.57 -13.12
C GLY A 5 1.91 -16.00 -14.14
N ASN A 6 2.03 -16.66 -15.28
CA ASN A 6 2.91 -16.24 -16.35
C ASN A 6 2.40 -14.94 -16.99
N PRO A 7 3.14 -13.82 -16.93
CA PRO A 7 2.70 -12.53 -17.47
C PRO A 7 2.58 -12.49 -19.01
N SER A 8 3.08 -13.50 -19.71
CA SER A 8 2.88 -13.64 -21.16
C SER A 8 1.49 -14.19 -21.52
N ASP A 9 0.73 -14.67 -20.55
CA ASP A 9 -0.65 -15.12 -20.74
C ASP A 9 -1.60 -13.91 -20.55
N PRO A 10 -2.37 -13.51 -21.59
CA PRO A 10 -3.26 -12.36 -21.51
C PRO A 10 -4.43 -12.53 -20.53
N SER A 11 -4.66 -13.73 -20.01
CA SER A 11 -5.66 -13.99 -18.95
C SER A 11 -5.14 -13.77 -17.53
N VAL A 12 -3.85 -13.48 -17.38
CA VAL A 12 -3.19 -13.26 -16.09
C VAL A 12 -3.12 -11.77 -15.75
N ASP A 13 -3.67 -11.39 -14.60
CA ASP A 13 -3.67 -10.00 -14.13
C ASP A 13 -2.33 -9.59 -13.52
N MET A 14 -1.56 -10.55 -12.95
CA MET A 14 -0.34 -10.26 -12.22
C MET A 14 0.73 -11.35 -12.40
N GLY A 15 1.94 -10.92 -12.71
CA GLY A 15 3.12 -11.77 -12.85
C GLY A 15 3.88 -11.97 -11.54
N THR A 16 5.19 -12.28 -11.67
CA THR A 16 6.09 -12.48 -10.54
C THR A 16 6.52 -11.15 -9.92
N VAL A 17 6.96 -11.18 -8.66
CA VAL A 17 7.82 -10.14 -8.10
C VAL A 17 9.23 -10.25 -8.72
N ILE A 18 10.13 -9.32 -8.36
CA ILE A 18 11.42 -9.21 -9.04
C ILE A 18 12.27 -10.48 -8.99
N ASP A 19 12.24 -11.19 -7.86
CA ASP A 19 12.96 -12.45 -7.67
C ASP A 19 12.33 -13.28 -6.52
N GLU A 20 12.90 -14.48 -6.31
CA GLU A 20 12.46 -15.37 -5.25
C GLU A 20 12.76 -14.81 -3.85
N ALA A 21 13.81 -14.03 -3.68
CA ALA A 21 14.13 -13.40 -2.38
C ALA A 21 13.07 -12.38 -1.98
N ALA A 22 12.59 -11.58 -2.93
CA ALA A 22 11.47 -10.65 -2.72
C ALA A 22 10.16 -11.39 -2.37
N ALA A 23 9.87 -12.50 -3.04
CA ALA A 23 8.70 -13.32 -2.73
C ALA A 23 8.78 -13.95 -1.32
N LYS A 24 9.96 -14.43 -0.92
CA LYS A 24 10.21 -14.94 0.45
C LYS A 24 10.05 -13.84 1.49
N PHE A 25 10.49 -12.62 1.19
CA PHE A 25 10.32 -11.48 2.10
C PHE A 25 8.84 -11.14 2.31
N CYS A 26 8.04 -11.10 1.23
CA CYS A 26 6.59 -10.93 1.35
C CYS A 26 5.94 -12.01 2.23
N GLU A 27 6.26 -13.28 1.96
CA GLU A 27 5.77 -14.42 2.73
C GLU A 27 6.15 -14.30 4.23
N GLN A 28 7.39 -13.93 4.51
CA GLN A 28 7.88 -13.76 5.88
C GLN A 28 7.14 -12.64 6.63
N GLN A 29 6.94 -11.49 6.00
CA GLN A 29 6.20 -10.36 6.60
C GLN A 29 4.74 -10.74 6.91
N VAL A 30 4.09 -11.46 5.99
CA VAL A 30 2.71 -11.93 6.18
C VAL A 30 2.64 -12.96 7.30
N ASN A 31 3.55 -13.93 7.33
CA ASN A 31 3.60 -14.94 8.39
C ASN A 31 3.88 -14.33 9.77
N ASP A 32 4.77 -13.35 9.85
CA ASP A 32 5.02 -12.61 11.10
C ASP A 32 3.76 -11.85 11.56
N ALA A 33 3.06 -11.18 10.65
CA ALA A 33 1.81 -10.50 10.97
C ALA A 33 0.74 -11.48 11.49
N ILE A 34 0.60 -12.65 10.87
CA ILE A 34 -0.32 -13.72 11.32
C ILE A 34 0.06 -14.20 12.72
N ALA A 35 1.35 -14.45 12.97
CA ALA A 35 1.84 -14.87 14.28
C ALA A 35 1.58 -13.83 15.38
N ARG A 36 1.48 -12.54 15.02
CA ARG A 36 1.12 -11.43 15.92
C ARG A 36 -0.39 -11.20 16.03
N GLY A 37 -1.22 -12.03 15.42
CA GLY A 37 -2.69 -11.98 15.54
C GLY A 37 -3.42 -11.33 14.37
N ALA A 38 -2.74 -10.98 13.28
CA ALA A 38 -3.39 -10.59 12.05
C ALA A 38 -4.13 -11.79 11.42
N ARG A 39 -5.13 -11.50 10.58
CA ARG A 39 -5.96 -12.53 9.95
C ARG A 39 -5.73 -12.56 8.45
N LEU A 40 -5.19 -13.66 7.93
CA LEU A 40 -5.15 -13.91 6.50
C LEU A 40 -6.57 -14.07 5.95
N LEU A 41 -6.93 -13.28 4.94
CA LEU A 41 -8.22 -13.37 4.25
C LEU A 41 -8.10 -14.15 2.94
N VAL A 42 -7.00 -13.94 2.18
CA VAL A 42 -6.74 -14.60 0.90
C VAL A 42 -5.25 -14.54 0.58
N GLY A 43 -4.76 -15.49 -0.19
CA GLY A 43 -3.38 -15.50 -0.70
C GLY A 43 -2.38 -16.16 0.22
N ASN A 44 -1.17 -15.59 0.31
CA ASN A 44 0.01 -16.13 1.02
C ASN A 44 0.50 -17.47 0.43
N VAL A 45 0.44 -17.58 -0.90
CA VAL A 45 0.95 -18.75 -1.62
C VAL A 45 2.13 -18.32 -2.49
N ARG A 46 3.24 -19.02 -2.36
CA ARG A 46 4.48 -18.74 -3.09
C ARG A 46 4.92 -19.94 -3.92
N ASP A 47 5.36 -19.67 -5.15
CA ASP A 47 6.07 -20.60 -6.02
C ASP A 47 7.25 -19.88 -6.70
N GLY A 48 8.46 -20.10 -6.21
CA GLY A 48 9.63 -19.35 -6.64
C GLY A 48 9.47 -17.84 -6.42
N ALA A 49 9.54 -17.06 -7.49
CA ALA A 49 9.31 -15.60 -7.49
C ALA A 49 7.82 -15.22 -7.63
N LEU A 50 6.95 -16.19 -7.90
CA LEU A 50 5.52 -15.95 -7.97
C LEU A 50 4.93 -15.91 -6.56
N TYR A 51 4.27 -14.80 -6.22
CA TYR A 51 3.59 -14.65 -4.94
C TYR A 51 2.15 -14.19 -5.19
N SER A 52 1.19 -14.90 -4.59
CA SER A 52 -0.23 -14.64 -4.82
C SER A 52 -0.68 -13.29 -4.28
N PRO A 53 -1.69 -12.64 -4.89
CA PRO A 53 -2.38 -11.49 -4.28
C PRO A 53 -2.86 -11.85 -2.88
N THR A 54 -2.39 -11.10 -1.88
CA THR A 54 -2.56 -11.42 -0.47
C THR A 54 -3.24 -10.29 0.27
N VAL A 55 -4.25 -10.60 1.07
CA VAL A 55 -4.96 -9.63 1.92
C VAL A 55 -4.92 -10.09 3.36
N VAL A 56 -4.46 -9.21 4.25
CA VAL A 56 -4.30 -9.48 5.68
C VAL A 56 -5.09 -8.45 6.48
N ASP A 57 -6.07 -8.90 7.26
CA ASP A 57 -6.90 -8.05 8.14
C ASP A 57 -6.35 -8.01 9.58
N ARG A 58 -6.78 -7.05 10.36
CA ARG A 58 -6.38 -6.84 11.76
C ARG A 58 -4.88 -6.59 11.94
N VAL A 59 -4.27 -5.96 10.95
CA VAL A 59 -2.89 -5.52 11.05
C VAL A 59 -2.82 -4.30 11.97
N THR A 60 -1.75 -4.21 12.76
CA THR A 60 -1.52 -3.08 13.68
C THR A 60 -0.28 -2.28 13.26
N PRO A 61 -0.20 -0.98 13.61
CA PRO A 61 0.90 -0.11 13.18
C PRO A 61 2.29 -0.54 13.64
N ASP A 62 2.40 -1.37 14.69
CA ASP A 62 3.66 -1.88 15.23
C ASP A 62 4.21 -3.11 14.47
N MET A 63 3.40 -3.72 13.60
CA MET A 63 3.82 -4.89 12.84
C MET A 63 4.85 -4.53 11.75
N PRO A 64 5.89 -5.37 11.53
CA PRO A 64 6.86 -5.18 10.45
C PRO A 64 6.24 -4.98 9.07
N LEU A 65 5.12 -5.65 8.78
CA LEU A 65 4.35 -5.49 7.55
C LEU A 65 3.87 -4.05 7.29
N VAL A 66 3.74 -3.21 8.33
CA VAL A 66 3.40 -1.79 8.20
C VAL A 66 4.64 -0.91 8.18
N LYS A 67 5.66 -1.26 8.98
CA LYS A 67 6.86 -0.44 9.16
C LYS A 67 7.85 -0.54 8.00
N HIS A 68 7.91 -1.69 7.36
CA HIS A 68 8.85 -1.94 6.26
C HIS A 68 8.10 -2.02 4.95
N GLU A 69 8.65 -1.37 3.94
CA GLU A 69 8.06 -1.38 2.61
C GLU A 69 8.02 -2.80 2.04
N THR A 70 6.83 -3.21 1.56
CA THR A 70 6.60 -4.51 0.93
C THR A 70 6.48 -4.31 -0.57
N PHE A 71 7.54 -4.57 -1.32
CA PHE A 71 7.50 -4.58 -2.78
C PHE A 71 6.85 -5.85 -3.30
N GLY A 72 5.56 -5.99 -3.09
CA GLY A 72 4.83 -7.18 -3.48
C GLY A 72 3.31 -7.04 -3.32
N PRO A 73 2.55 -8.03 -3.78
CA PRO A 73 1.10 -7.95 -3.85
C PRO A 73 0.43 -8.24 -2.51
N VAL A 74 0.77 -7.49 -1.48
CA VAL A 74 0.24 -7.64 -0.13
C VAL A 74 -0.53 -6.39 0.27
N SER A 75 -1.79 -6.56 0.65
CA SER A 75 -2.67 -5.49 1.13
C SER A 75 -2.98 -5.68 2.61
N PRO A 76 -2.31 -4.97 3.52
CA PRO A 76 -2.66 -4.96 4.93
C PRO A 76 -3.89 -4.08 5.19
N ILE A 77 -4.82 -4.57 6.01
CA ILE A 77 -6.01 -3.83 6.44
C ILE A 77 -5.86 -3.50 7.92
N MET A 78 -5.78 -2.22 8.22
CA MET A 78 -5.84 -1.68 9.56
C MET A 78 -7.21 -1.06 9.81
N ARG A 79 -7.78 -1.28 10.99
CA ARG A 79 -9.08 -0.75 11.39
C ARG A 79 -8.89 0.47 12.27
N PHE A 80 -9.70 1.47 12.05
CA PHE A 80 -9.72 2.70 12.84
C PHE A 80 -11.15 2.99 13.32
N ARG A 81 -11.29 3.79 14.37
CA ARG A 81 -12.56 4.16 15.00
C ARG A 81 -13.11 5.48 14.49
N ASP A 82 -12.19 6.42 14.21
CA ASP A 82 -12.51 7.77 13.80
C ASP A 82 -11.46 8.32 12.83
N ILE A 83 -11.75 9.49 12.25
CA ILE A 83 -10.87 10.12 11.28
C ILE A 83 -9.53 10.53 11.88
N ASP A 84 -9.49 10.90 13.16
CA ASP A 84 -8.24 11.30 13.82
C ASP A 84 -7.29 10.11 13.93
N GLU A 85 -7.82 8.94 14.27
CA GLU A 85 -7.05 7.70 14.30
C GLU A 85 -6.57 7.32 12.89
N ALA A 86 -7.43 7.42 11.87
CA ALA A 86 -7.05 7.13 10.49
C ALA A 86 -5.89 8.00 10.00
N ILE A 87 -5.93 9.30 10.25
CA ILE A 87 -4.87 10.25 9.89
C ILE A 87 -3.58 9.94 10.66
N ARG A 88 -3.66 9.73 11.97
CA ARG A 88 -2.47 9.37 12.77
C ARG A 88 -1.83 8.08 12.28
N MET A 89 -2.63 7.04 12.00
CA MET A 89 -2.12 5.76 11.48
C MET A 89 -1.46 5.94 10.10
N SER A 90 -2.08 6.70 9.21
CA SER A 90 -1.53 6.98 7.87
C SER A 90 -0.21 7.75 7.94
N ASN A 91 -0.05 8.65 8.91
CA ASN A 91 1.17 9.44 9.10
C ASN A 91 2.26 8.72 9.92
N SER A 92 1.98 7.53 10.46
CA SER A 92 2.87 6.84 11.42
C SER A 92 4.05 6.10 10.78
N THR A 93 4.13 6.04 9.44
CA THR A 93 5.23 5.40 8.73
C THR A 93 6.28 6.41 8.28
N ASP A 94 7.48 5.93 8.01
CA ASP A 94 8.56 6.72 7.45
C ASP A 94 8.38 6.97 5.93
N TYR A 95 7.39 6.33 5.31
CA TYR A 95 7.07 6.47 3.89
C TYR A 95 5.87 7.38 3.66
N ALA A 96 5.91 8.17 2.59
CA ALA A 96 4.86 9.13 2.30
C ALA A 96 4.87 9.58 0.82
N LEU A 97 4.64 8.64 -0.10
CA LEU A 97 4.61 8.93 -1.53
C LEU A 97 3.23 9.40 -1.98
N SER A 98 2.24 8.51 -1.88
CA SER A 98 0.89 8.76 -2.39
C SER A 98 -0.14 8.08 -1.50
N SER A 99 -1.26 8.75 -1.28
CA SER A 99 -2.38 8.23 -0.51
C SER A 99 -3.69 8.46 -1.23
N SER A 100 -4.77 7.86 -0.72
CA SER A 100 -6.11 8.14 -1.20
C SER A 100 -7.13 8.15 -0.08
N VAL A 101 -8.23 8.87 -0.31
CA VAL A 101 -9.40 8.85 0.55
C VAL A 101 -10.67 8.54 -0.24
N CYS A 102 -11.43 7.55 0.21
CA CYS A 102 -12.71 7.20 -0.39
C CYS A 102 -13.85 7.61 0.55
N THR A 103 -14.40 8.80 0.33
CA THR A 103 -15.50 9.35 1.11
C THR A 103 -16.32 10.34 0.29
N ASN A 104 -17.58 10.56 0.68
CA ASN A 104 -18.46 11.61 0.12
C ASN A 104 -18.54 12.83 1.06
N ARG A 105 -17.93 12.78 2.23
CA ARG A 105 -17.95 13.87 3.18
C ARG A 105 -16.86 14.88 2.87
N PHE A 106 -17.26 16.11 2.53
CA PHE A 106 -16.33 17.18 2.18
C PHE A 106 -15.40 17.57 3.35
N ASP A 107 -15.91 17.57 4.57
CA ASP A 107 -15.11 17.83 5.77
C ASP A 107 -14.00 16.78 5.98
N HIS A 108 -14.29 15.50 5.72
CA HIS A 108 -13.25 14.45 5.74
C HIS A 108 -12.23 14.63 4.61
N ILE A 109 -12.70 14.93 3.39
CA ILE A 109 -11.81 15.17 2.24
C ILE A 109 -10.82 16.29 2.58
N THR A 110 -11.33 17.42 3.09
CA THR A 110 -10.50 18.58 3.47
C THR A 110 -9.45 18.18 4.50
N ARG A 111 -9.84 17.46 5.53
CA ARG A 111 -8.91 17.02 6.58
C ARG A 111 -7.82 16.09 6.04
N PHE A 112 -8.16 15.11 5.22
CA PHE A 112 -7.15 14.22 4.62
C PHE A 112 -6.16 14.99 3.73
N ILE A 113 -6.64 15.95 2.92
CA ILE A 113 -5.77 16.75 2.07
C ILE A 113 -4.81 17.63 2.88
N THR A 114 -5.26 18.16 4.02
CA THR A 114 -4.47 19.13 4.82
C THR A 114 -3.61 18.47 5.90
N GLU A 115 -4.00 17.28 6.39
CA GLU A 115 -3.38 16.66 7.56
C GLU A 115 -2.53 15.43 7.22
N LEU A 116 -2.65 14.84 6.01
CA LEU A 116 -1.76 13.78 5.59
C LEU A 116 -0.39 14.32 5.19
N GLU A 117 0.64 13.76 5.80
CA GLU A 117 2.05 14.06 5.50
C GLU A 117 2.52 13.20 4.32
N VAL A 118 2.01 13.49 3.12
CA VAL A 118 2.22 12.67 1.92
C VAL A 118 2.38 13.54 0.68
N GLY A 119 3.08 13.04 -0.33
CA GLY A 119 3.35 13.78 -1.57
C GLY A 119 2.09 14.07 -2.39
N SER A 120 1.11 13.16 -2.40
CA SER A 120 -0.17 13.38 -3.08
C SER A 120 -1.32 12.67 -2.36
N VAL A 121 -2.51 13.26 -2.42
CA VAL A 121 -3.75 12.67 -1.91
C VAL A 121 -4.76 12.60 -3.05
N ASN A 122 -5.12 11.40 -3.45
CA ASN A 122 -6.17 11.15 -4.44
C ASN A 122 -7.53 11.03 -3.75
N VAL A 123 -8.55 11.68 -4.29
CA VAL A 123 -9.90 11.63 -3.72
C VAL A 123 -10.79 10.75 -4.58
N ARG A 124 -11.34 9.66 -4.01
CA ARG A 124 -12.19 8.67 -4.68
C ARG A 124 -11.51 7.96 -5.86
N GLU A 125 -10.19 7.93 -5.84
CA GLU A 125 -9.36 7.26 -6.83
C GLU A 125 -8.26 6.45 -6.12
N VAL A 126 -7.59 5.55 -6.83
CA VAL A 126 -6.51 4.74 -6.26
C VAL A 126 -5.28 5.59 -5.95
N PRO A 127 -4.45 5.23 -4.95
CA PRO A 127 -3.22 5.96 -4.64
C PRO A 127 -2.23 6.05 -5.81
N GLY A 128 -2.27 5.06 -6.72
CA GLY A 128 -1.41 5.01 -7.90
C GLY A 128 -1.86 5.88 -9.09
N TYR A 129 -3.00 6.59 -8.99
CA TYR A 129 -3.44 7.48 -10.04
C TYR A 129 -2.49 8.66 -10.20
N ARG A 130 -2.07 8.92 -11.44
CA ARG A 130 -1.10 9.95 -11.78
C ARG A 130 -1.35 10.53 -13.16
N LEU A 131 -1.10 11.82 -13.32
CA LEU A 131 -1.10 12.52 -14.60
C LEU A 131 0.27 13.18 -14.78
N GLU A 132 0.77 13.21 -16.02
CA GLU A 132 2.07 13.80 -16.38
C GLU A 132 2.14 15.32 -16.08
N LEU A 133 0.99 15.99 -16.03
CA LEU A 133 0.89 17.43 -15.75
C LEU A 133 0.84 17.76 -14.25
N THR A 134 0.78 16.76 -13.37
CA THR A 134 0.73 16.98 -11.93
C THR A 134 2.11 16.75 -11.30
N PRO A 135 2.55 17.59 -10.37
CA PRO A 135 3.76 17.32 -9.60
C PRO A 135 3.67 15.96 -8.92
N PHE A 136 4.74 15.16 -9.06
CA PHE A 136 4.84 13.85 -8.45
C PHE A 136 6.13 13.75 -7.63
N GLY A 137 6.00 13.37 -6.38
CA GLY A 137 7.13 13.18 -5.48
C GLY A 137 6.67 12.74 -4.10
N GLY A 138 7.57 12.12 -3.35
CA GLY A 138 7.37 11.72 -1.98
C GLY A 138 7.97 12.71 -0.99
N VAL A 139 7.45 12.67 0.23
CA VAL A 139 8.07 13.30 1.40
C VAL A 139 8.56 12.20 2.34
N LYS A 140 9.17 12.55 3.46
CA LYS A 140 9.85 11.59 4.35
C LYS A 140 10.86 10.74 3.55
N ASP A 141 10.94 9.45 3.80
CA ASP A 141 11.88 8.54 3.11
C ASP A 141 11.42 8.15 1.69
N SER A 142 10.25 8.60 1.26
CA SER A 142 9.73 8.29 -0.08
C SER A 142 10.26 9.18 -1.20
N GLY A 143 11.05 10.20 -0.93
CA GLY A 143 11.64 11.02 -1.99
C GLY A 143 12.37 12.27 -1.51
N LEU A 144 13.14 12.86 -2.44
CA LEU A 144 13.96 14.05 -2.21
C LEU A 144 13.37 15.32 -2.83
N GLY A 145 12.16 15.25 -3.36
CA GLY A 145 11.49 16.36 -4.03
C GLY A 145 10.47 15.91 -5.06
N TYR A 146 10.01 16.85 -5.84
CA TYR A 146 8.98 16.63 -6.86
C TYR A 146 9.58 16.62 -8.26
N LYS A 147 9.04 15.80 -9.13
CA LYS A 147 9.28 15.77 -10.57
C LYS A 147 7.95 15.86 -11.30
N GLU A 148 7.99 16.13 -12.61
CA GLU A 148 6.80 16.29 -13.45
C GLU A 148 5.96 17.52 -13.07
N GLY A 149 4.88 17.73 -13.80
CA GLY A 149 4.06 18.94 -13.65
C GLY A 149 4.68 20.17 -14.27
N VAL A 150 3.88 21.22 -14.34
CA VAL A 150 4.35 22.58 -14.70
C VAL A 150 4.85 23.23 -13.42
N GLN A 151 6.14 23.45 -13.33
CA GLN A 151 6.77 24.19 -12.23
C GLN A 151 6.87 25.66 -12.59
#